data_4fe876aed944b67b2718306f9e4de54b
#
_entry.id   4fe876aed944b67b2718306f9e4de54b
#
_cell.length_a   1.000
_cell.length_b   1.000
_cell.length_c   1.000
_cell.angle_alpha   90.00
_cell.angle_beta   90.00
_cell.angle_gamma   90.00
#
_symmetry.space_group_name_H-M   'P 1'
#
loop_
_entity.id
_entity.type
_entity.pdbx_description
1 polymer ?
#
loop_
_entity_poly.entity_id
_entity_poly.type
_entity_poly.pdbx_seq_one_letter_code
_entity_poly.pdbx_strand_id
1 'polypeptide(L)'
;MMRATEEFLQGMEDLATKRKEEIRKAEDHITVSGVSYYVSNEGNDANDGLTPETAWRTLAKVSETELNRGDGVFFRRGDLFRGSLKTCSGVTYAAYGEGDKPKFYGWEKNLADPALWELHDAAHHIWKWKEPILDCGTLVFNDGEAHCRKLIPSYRNGQFVCRDDESRPFDMAKEMTRDLDLFCRNDAKLTQKPSKGEDFPIPAMDWDSLGELYLRCDRGNPAEVFRSIEALTRRHMIYVKSNSNVTIDNLCLKYIGTHAIGAGGFVCGLHISNCEIGWVGGAIQHYMGTDPNYPQGRRGSVTRYGNAIEIYGGCDDYIVSNCYIYQVYDAGITHQVTTNGKKFTMTDIHYVNNLIEHCVYSIEYFLEKTGGDTESYIDGCEMSGNFLRFSGYGWGQQRHNTYTPAHIKGWSYENTARNYTVHDNIFDRAAYRMLHLVAKKAESCPVMYNNTYIQKYGHTLGQYGANEVAEPFNISFDERVGERIANEFHDTNAKIYYLD
;
A
#
# COMPACT_ATOMS: atom_id res chain seq x y z
N MET A 1 17.97 0.35 -28.10
CA MET A 1 18.37 0.51 -26.69
C MET A 1 19.55 1.46 -26.61
N MET A 2 19.53 2.41 -25.68
CA MET A 2 20.59 3.41 -25.47
C MET A 2 21.21 3.23 -24.09
N ARG A 3 22.49 3.50 -23.93
CA ARG A 3 23.12 3.55 -22.60
C ARG A 3 22.63 4.78 -21.86
N ALA A 4 22.16 4.62 -20.65
CA ALA A 4 21.80 5.75 -19.79
C ALA A 4 23.07 6.49 -19.36
N THR A 5 23.17 7.77 -19.68
CA THR A 5 24.27 8.62 -19.21
C THR A 5 23.98 9.14 -17.80
N GLU A 6 25.02 9.58 -17.09
CA GLU A 6 24.84 10.23 -15.78
C GLU A 6 23.92 11.47 -15.88
N GLU A 7 24.07 12.27 -16.94
CA GLU A 7 23.21 13.43 -17.20
C GLU A 7 21.73 13.01 -17.38
N PHE A 8 21.47 11.92 -18.13
CA PHE A 8 20.13 11.39 -18.31
C PHE A 8 19.54 10.92 -16.96
N LEU A 9 20.32 10.20 -16.16
CA LEU A 9 19.86 9.72 -14.85
C LEU A 9 19.62 10.88 -13.88
N GLN A 10 20.48 11.92 -13.90
CA GLN A 10 20.24 13.13 -13.14
C GLN A 10 18.95 13.82 -13.59
N GLY A 11 18.66 13.88 -14.87
CA GLY A 11 17.41 14.40 -15.40
C GLY A 11 16.17 13.62 -14.89
N MET A 12 16.29 12.31 -14.65
CA MET A 12 15.20 11.52 -14.03
C MET A 12 15.02 11.86 -12.55
N GLU A 13 16.11 12.09 -11.80
CA GLU A 13 16.03 12.55 -10.40
C GLU A 13 15.42 13.95 -10.30
N ASP A 14 15.82 14.86 -11.19
CA ASP A 14 15.27 16.22 -11.26
C ASP A 14 13.78 16.19 -11.61
N LEU A 15 13.35 15.34 -12.54
CA LEU A 15 11.94 15.14 -12.88
C LEU A 15 11.14 14.61 -11.68
N ALA A 16 11.67 13.62 -10.96
CA ALA A 16 11.02 13.09 -9.76
C ALA A 16 10.89 14.15 -8.67
N THR A 17 11.95 14.93 -8.44
CA THR A 17 11.97 16.03 -7.48
C THR A 17 10.93 17.08 -7.83
N LYS A 18 10.88 17.49 -9.11
CA LYS A 18 9.90 18.45 -9.60
C LYS A 18 8.47 17.95 -9.38
N ARG A 19 8.15 16.69 -9.75
CA ARG A 19 6.82 16.11 -9.53
C ARG A 19 6.44 16.06 -8.04
N LYS A 20 7.37 15.70 -7.14
CA LYS A 20 7.14 15.73 -5.68
C LYS A 20 6.76 17.13 -5.21
N GLU A 21 7.48 18.13 -5.67
CA GLU A 21 7.19 19.52 -5.31
C GLU A 21 5.84 20.00 -5.85
N GLU A 22 5.54 19.71 -7.10
CA GLU A 22 4.26 20.07 -7.72
C GLU A 22 3.08 19.42 -6.96
N ILE A 23 3.17 18.14 -6.62
CA ILE A 23 2.14 17.44 -5.85
C ILE A 23 2.03 18.03 -4.44
N ARG A 24 3.14 18.28 -3.74
CA ARG A 24 3.13 18.83 -2.38
C ARG A 24 2.56 20.23 -2.30
N LYS A 25 2.80 21.03 -3.34
CA LYS A 25 2.36 22.44 -3.44
C LYS A 25 1.06 22.61 -4.23
N ALA A 26 0.37 21.51 -4.57
CA ALA A 26 -0.89 21.59 -5.30
C ALA A 26 -1.89 22.50 -4.56
N GLU A 27 -2.51 23.41 -5.30
CA GLU A 27 -3.47 24.38 -4.77
C GLU A 27 -4.84 23.73 -4.50
N ASP A 28 -5.58 24.31 -3.58
CA ASP A 28 -6.94 23.88 -3.28
C ASP A 28 -7.91 24.57 -4.27
N HIS A 29 -8.63 23.76 -5.04
CA HIS A 29 -9.54 24.26 -6.09
C HIS A 29 -10.91 23.59 -6.06
N ILE A 30 -11.14 22.74 -5.07
CA ILE A 30 -12.40 22.00 -4.97
C ILE A 30 -13.48 22.89 -4.36
N THR A 31 -14.62 22.92 -5.03
CA THR A 31 -15.88 23.49 -4.51
C THR A 31 -16.92 22.39 -4.42
N VAL A 32 -17.79 22.48 -3.42
CA VAL A 32 -18.86 21.51 -3.18
C VAL A 32 -20.22 22.14 -3.35
N SER A 33 -21.23 21.34 -3.68
CA SER A 33 -22.60 21.84 -3.88
C SER A 33 -23.41 21.89 -2.59
N GLY A 34 -23.00 21.15 -1.58
CA GLY A 34 -23.62 21.07 -0.26
C GLY A 34 -22.94 21.96 0.77
N VAL A 35 -22.95 21.50 2.02
CA VAL A 35 -22.38 22.22 3.16
C VAL A 35 -20.87 21.98 3.21
N SER A 36 -20.11 23.04 3.49
CA SER A 36 -18.67 22.94 3.78
C SER A 36 -18.45 22.88 5.28
N TYR A 37 -17.77 21.83 5.74
CA TYR A 37 -17.33 21.66 7.13
C TYR A 37 -15.82 21.82 7.22
N TYR A 38 -15.35 22.45 8.29
CA TYR A 38 -13.95 22.75 8.52
C TYR A 38 -13.41 21.97 9.73
N VAL A 39 -12.19 21.48 9.62
CA VAL A 39 -11.50 20.72 10.67
C VAL A 39 -10.11 21.29 10.89
N SER A 40 -9.77 21.60 12.14
CA SER A 40 -8.47 22.17 12.52
C SER A 40 -8.05 21.68 13.92
N ASN A 41 -6.74 21.53 14.15
CA ASN A 41 -6.23 21.20 15.48
C ASN A 41 -6.56 22.27 16.55
N GLU A 42 -6.82 23.50 16.14
CA GLU A 42 -7.28 24.60 17.01
C GLU A 42 -8.81 24.59 17.24
N GLY A 43 -9.53 23.71 16.54
CA GLY A 43 -10.98 23.60 16.62
C GLY A 43 -11.48 22.92 17.89
N ASN A 44 -12.81 22.73 17.93
CA ASN A 44 -13.50 22.05 19.02
C ASN A 44 -14.65 21.20 18.47
N ASP A 45 -14.73 19.92 18.84
CA ASP A 45 -15.76 19.00 18.37
C ASP A 45 -17.19 19.35 18.84
N ALA A 46 -17.33 20.28 19.78
CA ALA A 46 -18.63 20.86 20.18
C ALA A 46 -19.13 21.98 19.24
N ASN A 47 -18.29 22.47 18.34
CA ASN A 47 -18.66 23.48 17.35
C ASN A 47 -19.55 22.89 16.24
N ASP A 48 -20.12 23.77 15.41
CA ASP A 48 -20.92 23.40 14.25
C ASP A 48 -20.10 23.00 13.02
N GLY A 49 -18.81 23.39 12.97
CA GLY A 49 -17.89 23.13 11.86
C GLY A 49 -18.12 23.96 10.60
N LEU A 50 -19.02 24.94 10.62
CA LEU A 50 -19.48 25.64 9.41
C LEU A 50 -18.53 26.75 8.90
N THR A 51 -17.59 27.19 9.74
CA THR A 51 -16.57 28.17 9.36
C THR A 51 -15.19 27.74 9.87
N PRO A 52 -14.07 28.26 9.34
CA PRO A 52 -12.75 28.01 9.89
C PRO A 52 -12.61 28.35 11.38
N GLU A 53 -13.33 29.37 11.86
CA GLU A 53 -13.32 29.81 13.25
C GLU A 53 -14.11 28.88 14.18
N THR A 54 -15.13 28.20 13.64
CA THR A 54 -15.95 27.23 14.37
C THR A 54 -15.62 25.78 13.95
N ALA A 55 -14.40 25.54 13.49
CA ALA A 55 -13.95 24.23 13.00
C ALA A 55 -14.09 23.12 14.05
N TRP A 56 -14.34 21.91 13.59
CA TRP A 56 -14.16 20.68 14.38
C TRP A 56 -12.68 20.41 14.64
N ARG A 57 -12.39 19.48 15.53
CA ARG A 57 -11.01 19.19 15.91
C ARG A 57 -10.50 17.83 15.43
N THR A 58 -11.33 16.80 15.37
CA THR A 58 -10.88 15.42 15.25
C THR A 58 -11.45 14.65 14.06
N LEU A 59 -10.71 13.64 13.56
CA LEU A 59 -11.21 12.69 12.59
C LEU A 59 -12.39 11.85 13.12
N ALA A 60 -12.45 11.63 14.44
CA ALA A 60 -13.54 10.93 15.10
C ALA A 60 -14.85 11.72 14.93
N LYS A 61 -14.84 13.02 15.20
CA LYS A 61 -16.00 13.89 15.00
C LYS A 61 -16.51 13.84 13.56
N VAL A 62 -15.63 13.92 12.57
CA VAL A 62 -16.01 13.78 11.16
C VAL A 62 -16.65 12.41 10.89
N SER A 63 -16.04 11.33 11.39
CA SER A 63 -16.51 9.95 11.19
C SER A 63 -17.86 9.64 11.83
N GLU A 64 -18.24 10.40 12.87
CA GLU A 64 -19.49 10.24 13.64
C GLU A 64 -20.60 11.18 13.17
N THR A 65 -20.26 12.17 12.33
CA THR A 65 -21.22 13.13 11.79
C THR A 65 -21.92 12.55 10.56
N GLU A 66 -23.26 12.63 10.52
CA GLU A 66 -24.01 12.34 9.31
C GLU A 66 -23.79 13.46 8.30
N LEU A 67 -23.14 13.14 7.19
CA LEU A 67 -22.88 14.04 6.07
C LEU A 67 -23.78 13.68 4.90
N ASN A 68 -24.21 14.69 4.17
CA ASN A 68 -25.09 14.54 3.02
C ASN A 68 -24.29 14.49 1.71
N ARG A 69 -24.91 13.96 0.68
CA ARG A 69 -24.33 13.99 -0.67
C ARG A 69 -24.15 15.44 -1.13
N GLY A 70 -22.97 15.74 -1.62
CA GLY A 70 -22.57 17.10 -2.02
C GLY A 70 -21.86 17.89 -0.94
N ASP A 71 -21.81 17.42 0.30
CA ASP A 71 -21.06 18.07 1.37
C ASP A 71 -19.54 17.92 1.17
N GLY A 72 -18.80 18.84 1.78
CA GLY A 72 -17.33 18.77 1.85
C GLY A 72 -16.81 18.90 3.27
N VAL A 73 -15.76 18.17 3.56
CA VAL A 73 -15.00 18.28 4.81
C VAL A 73 -13.58 18.74 4.47
N PHE A 74 -13.23 19.91 4.95
CA PHE A 74 -11.97 20.57 4.62
C PHE A 74 -11.06 20.60 5.85
N PHE A 75 -9.85 20.05 5.70
CA PHE A 75 -8.84 19.96 6.75
C PHE A 75 -7.82 21.06 6.59
N ARG A 76 -7.51 21.75 7.69
CA ARG A 76 -6.58 22.90 7.66
C ARG A 76 -5.17 22.46 7.29
N ARG A 77 -4.56 23.14 6.33
CA ARG A 77 -3.14 22.99 5.98
C ARG A 77 -2.25 23.31 7.18
N GLY A 78 -1.14 22.61 7.29
CA GLY A 78 -0.20 22.71 8.42
C GLY A 78 -0.56 21.84 9.62
N ASP A 79 -1.80 21.40 9.77
CA ASP A 79 -2.28 20.60 10.89
C ASP A 79 -1.93 19.10 10.75
N LEU A 80 -1.81 18.44 11.91
CA LEU A 80 -1.60 16.99 12.04
C LEU A 80 -2.80 16.34 12.74
N PHE A 81 -3.52 15.52 12.01
CA PHE A 81 -4.63 14.71 12.53
C PHE A 81 -4.17 13.28 12.77
N ARG A 82 -4.60 12.65 13.87
CA ARG A 82 -4.24 11.29 14.23
C ARG A 82 -5.46 10.38 14.29
N GLY A 83 -5.28 9.12 13.87
CA GLY A 83 -6.33 8.10 13.89
C GLY A 83 -6.86 7.75 12.50
N SER A 84 -8.14 7.38 12.43
CA SER A 84 -8.79 6.90 11.22
C SER A 84 -10.02 7.74 10.87
N LEU A 85 -10.30 7.86 9.58
CA LEU A 85 -11.46 8.52 9.02
C LEU A 85 -12.37 7.51 8.32
N LYS A 86 -13.67 7.52 8.62
CA LYS A 86 -14.71 6.82 7.85
C LYS A 86 -15.39 7.81 6.92
N THR A 87 -15.51 7.45 5.65
CA THR A 87 -16.15 8.33 4.66
C THR A 87 -17.66 8.12 4.60
N CYS A 88 -18.35 9.08 4.00
CA CYS A 88 -19.75 8.99 3.60
C CYS A 88 -19.87 9.07 2.07
N SER A 89 -20.92 8.46 1.50
CA SER A 89 -21.18 8.53 0.06
C SER A 89 -21.51 9.93 -0.40
N GLY A 90 -20.91 10.38 -1.50
CA GLY A 90 -21.15 11.68 -2.10
C GLY A 90 -20.43 12.85 -1.41
N VAL A 91 -19.46 12.56 -0.53
CA VAL A 91 -18.75 13.58 0.25
C VAL A 91 -17.32 13.75 -0.24
N THR A 92 -16.88 15.00 -0.26
CA THR A 92 -15.51 15.39 -0.58
C THR A 92 -14.71 15.63 0.70
N TYR A 93 -13.48 15.09 0.74
CA TYR A 93 -12.50 15.26 1.81
C TYR A 93 -11.26 15.93 1.23
N ALA A 94 -11.00 17.20 1.58
CA ALA A 94 -9.94 17.97 0.96
C ALA A 94 -9.24 18.92 1.95
N ALA A 95 -8.24 19.64 1.47
CA ALA A 95 -7.53 20.65 2.26
C ALA A 95 -8.16 22.04 2.14
N TYR A 96 -7.85 22.92 3.11
CA TYR A 96 -8.09 24.36 3.02
C TYR A 96 -6.98 25.16 3.71
N GLY A 97 -6.86 26.42 3.34
CA GLY A 97 -5.91 27.38 3.94
C GLY A 97 -4.54 27.33 3.27
N GLU A 98 -3.53 27.80 3.97
CA GLU A 98 -2.16 27.92 3.45
C GLU A 98 -1.17 27.02 4.19
N GLY A 99 -0.08 26.65 3.53
CA GLY A 99 1.00 25.84 4.10
C GLY A 99 1.05 24.42 3.57
N ASP A 100 1.70 23.54 4.33
CA ASP A 100 1.82 22.11 4.01
C ASP A 100 0.44 21.43 3.97
N LYS A 101 0.31 20.36 3.19
CA LYS A 101 -0.90 19.52 3.21
C LYS A 101 -1.25 19.07 4.63
N PRO A 102 -2.55 19.01 5.00
CA PRO A 102 -2.97 18.42 6.26
C PRO A 102 -2.48 16.99 6.35
N LYS A 103 -1.81 16.66 7.46
CA LYS A 103 -1.17 15.36 7.70
C LYS A 103 -2.11 14.45 8.48
N PHE A 104 -2.29 13.23 8.00
CA PHE A 104 -3.01 12.18 8.71
C PHE A 104 -2.00 11.08 9.08
N TYR A 105 -1.84 10.81 10.38
CA TYR A 105 -0.97 9.76 10.93
C TYR A 105 -1.82 8.69 11.61
N GLY A 106 -1.52 7.43 11.31
CA GLY A 106 -2.42 6.32 11.64
C GLY A 106 -2.58 6.01 13.13
N TRP A 107 -1.57 6.25 13.98
CA TRP A 107 -1.65 5.98 15.41
C TRP A 107 -1.91 7.25 16.22
N GLU A 108 -2.60 7.12 17.36
CA GLU A 108 -3.07 8.25 18.15
C GLU A 108 -1.96 9.11 18.75
N LYS A 109 -0.76 8.55 18.87
CA LYS A 109 0.39 9.28 19.44
C LYS A 109 1.71 8.90 18.81
N ASN A 110 2.68 9.79 18.90
CA ASN A 110 4.09 9.49 18.65
C ASN A 110 4.65 8.68 19.82
N LEU A 111 5.48 7.67 19.55
CA LEU A 111 6.06 6.82 20.57
C LEU A 111 7.40 7.36 21.13
N ALA A 112 7.79 8.58 20.83
CA ALA A 112 9.02 9.20 21.32
C ALA A 112 8.82 9.85 22.72
N ASP A 113 8.24 9.11 23.65
CA ASP A 113 8.14 9.46 25.06
C ASP A 113 9.01 8.50 25.90
N PRO A 114 10.16 8.95 26.46
CA PRO A 114 11.05 8.08 27.22
C PRO A 114 10.40 7.43 28.43
N ALA A 115 9.39 8.05 29.02
CA ALA A 115 8.71 7.53 30.20
C ALA A 115 7.83 6.30 29.87
N LEU A 116 7.44 6.12 28.61
CA LEU A 116 6.62 5.02 28.13
C LEU A 116 7.41 3.83 27.59
N TRP A 117 8.74 3.88 27.63
CA TRP A 117 9.61 2.75 27.33
C TRP A 117 10.22 2.21 28.62
N GLU A 118 10.24 0.90 28.78
CA GLU A 118 10.92 0.20 29.87
C GLU A 118 11.93 -0.79 29.34
N LEU A 119 13.08 -0.90 29.99
CA LEU A 119 14.09 -1.88 29.66
C LEU A 119 13.62 -3.28 30.10
N HIS A 120 13.18 -4.08 29.14
CA HIS A 120 12.62 -5.40 29.37
C HIS A 120 13.71 -6.47 29.56
N ASP A 121 14.75 -6.43 28.73
CA ASP A 121 15.90 -7.34 28.79
C ASP A 121 17.17 -6.55 28.58
N ALA A 122 17.91 -6.33 29.67
CA ALA A 122 19.14 -5.56 29.64
C ALA A 122 20.29 -6.27 28.90
N ALA A 123 20.33 -7.61 28.94
CA ALA A 123 21.39 -8.38 28.28
C ALA A 123 21.28 -8.35 26.76
N HIS A 124 20.08 -8.14 26.22
CA HIS A 124 19.80 -8.13 24.78
C HIS A 124 19.31 -6.77 24.29
N HIS A 125 19.38 -5.71 25.11
CA HIS A 125 18.93 -4.35 24.79
C HIS A 125 17.48 -4.27 24.29
N ILE A 126 16.59 -5.12 24.84
CA ILE A 126 15.18 -5.17 24.43
C ILE A 126 14.36 -4.24 25.32
N TRP A 127 13.69 -3.32 24.67
CA TRP A 127 12.78 -2.35 25.26
C TRP A 127 11.33 -2.73 25.01
N LYS A 128 10.46 -2.49 25.95
CA LYS A 128 9.01 -2.69 25.84
C LYS A 128 8.28 -1.37 25.93
N TRP A 129 7.36 -1.14 25.00
CA TRP A 129 6.39 -0.07 25.10
C TRP A 129 5.35 -0.43 26.16
N LYS A 130 5.10 0.47 27.12
CA LYS A 130 4.28 0.19 28.33
C LYS A 130 2.78 0.10 28.04
N GLU A 131 2.30 0.74 27.00
CA GLU A 131 0.87 0.75 26.67
C GLU A 131 0.52 -0.34 25.66
N PRO A 132 -0.71 -0.89 25.71
CA PRO A 132 -1.18 -1.79 24.68
C PRO A 132 -1.26 -1.10 23.33
N ILE A 133 -0.85 -1.81 22.27
CA ILE A 133 -0.84 -1.27 20.90
C ILE A 133 -1.34 -2.33 19.90
N LEU A 134 -1.91 -1.88 18.79
CA LEU A 134 -2.23 -2.76 17.66
C LEU A 134 -0.97 -3.33 17.04
N ASP A 135 -1.09 -4.46 16.33
CA ASP A 135 0.04 -4.98 15.55
C ASP A 135 0.60 -3.89 14.62
N CYS A 136 1.92 -3.75 14.60
CA CYS A 136 2.61 -2.74 13.80
C CYS A 136 3.32 -3.37 12.61
N GLY A 137 3.16 -2.81 11.42
CA GLY A 137 3.93 -3.19 10.24
C GLY A 137 5.42 -2.95 10.44
N THR A 138 5.77 -1.77 10.92
CA THR A 138 7.11 -1.35 11.35
C THR A 138 6.98 -0.12 12.26
N LEU A 139 8.09 0.28 12.88
CA LEU A 139 8.27 1.64 13.41
C LEU A 139 9.13 2.41 12.44
N VAL A 140 8.81 3.69 12.26
CA VAL A 140 9.58 4.64 11.44
C VAL A 140 10.12 5.74 12.34
N PHE A 141 11.41 5.99 12.23
CA PHE A 141 12.13 6.93 13.08
C PHE A 141 12.50 8.19 12.30
N ASN A 142 12.34 9.36 12.93
CA ASN A 142 12.77 10.66 12.41
C ASN A 142 12.37 10.88 10.93
N ASP A 143 11.08 10.71 10.61
CA ASP A 143 10.53 10.88 9.26
C ASP A 143 11.16 10.00 8.15
N GLY A 144 11.68 8.83 8.51
CA GLY A 144 12.22 7.85 7.57
C GLY A 144 13.75 7.72 7.57
N GLU A 145 14.45 8.32 8.52
CA GLU A 145 15.91 8.10 8.68
C GLU A 145 16.23 6.63 8.97
N ALA A 146 15.34 5.94 9.67
CA ALA A 146 15.43 4.51 9.94
C ALA A 146 14.05 3.87 10.08
N HIS A 147 14.01 2.55 9.98
CA HIS A 147 12.82 1.75 10.24
C HIS A 147 13.18 0.37 10.82
N CYS A 148 12.23 -0.29 11.47
CA CYS A 148 12.44 -1.59 12.07
C CYS A 148 12.44 -2.74 11.07
N ARG A 149 13.19 -3.80 11.40
CA ARG A 149 12.95 -5.14 10.86
C ARG A 149 11.95 -5.87 11.77
N LYS A 150 10.76 -6.16 11.23
CA LYS A 150 9.74 -6.90 11.98
C LYS A 150 10.04 -8.39 12.00
N LEU A 151 10.10 -8.98 13.18
CA LEU A 151 10.15 -10.43 13.38
C LEU A 151 8.74 -11.02 13.24
N ILE A 152 8.67 -12.16 12.57
CA ILE A 152 7.39 -12.80 12.21
C ILE A 152 7.48 -14.28 12.55
N PRO A 153 7.15 -14.67 13.79
CA PRO A 153 7.04 -16.08 14.15
C PRO A 153 5.83 -16.72 13.46
N SER A 154 5.87 -18.04 13.32
CA SER A 154 4.68 -18.85 13.03
C SER A 154 3.85 -19.02 14.29
N TYR A 155 2.53 -19.27 14.15
CA TYR A 155 1.65 -19.58 15.27
C TYR A 155 1.13 -21.01 15.13
N ARG A 156 1.45 -21.87 16.10
CA ARG A 156 1.11 -23.31 16.09
C ARG A 156 0.65 -23.75 17.49
N ASN A 157 -0.43 -24.52 17.54
CA ASN A 157 -0.91 -25.13 18.79
C ASN A 157 -1.00 -24.16 19.97
N GLY A 158 -1.43 -22.93 19.73
CA GLY A 158 -1.64 -21.93 20.77
C GLY A 158 -0.38 -21.15 21.20
N GLN A 159 0.73 -21.29 20.48
CA GLN A 159 1.97 -20.60 20.82
C GLN A 159 2.74 -20.10 19.57
N PHE A 160 3.59 -19.11 19.78
CA PHE A 160 4.56 -18.71 18.77
C PHE A 160 5.73 -19.68 18.68
N VAL A 161 6.10 -20.04 17.47
CA VAL A 161 7.25 -20.91 17.15
C VAL A 161 8.12 -20.22 16.09
N CYS A 162 9.39 -20.64 16.02
CA CYS A 162 10.28 -20.09 15.00
C CYS A 162 9.80 -20.51 13.61
N ARG A 163 9.83 -19.55 12.65
CA ARG A 163 9.27 -19.77 11.31
C ARG A 163 10.07 -20.80 10.50
N ASP A 164 11.36 -20.82 10.65
CA ASP A 164 12.33 -21.70 9.96
C ASP A 164 12.46 -23.07 10.61
N ASP A 165 12.09 -23.18 11.89
CA ASP A 165 12.05 -24.44 12.64
C ASP A 165 10.87 -24.42 13.61
N GLU A 166 9.71 -24.87 13.16
CA GLU A 166 8.47 -24.85 13.94
C GLU A 166 8.45 -25.82 15.15
N SER A 167 9.46 -26.68 15.29
CA SER A 167 9.66 -27.48 16.50
C SER A 167 10.22 -26.66 17.68
N ARG A 168 10.77 -25.48 17.38
CA ARG A 168 11.44 -24.60 18.34
C ARG A 168 10.50 -23.47 18.75
N PRO A 169 10.20 -23.29 20.06
CA PRO A 169 9.47 -22.14 20.54
C PRO A 169 10.18 -20.84 20.15
N PHE A 170 9.39 -19.80 19.83
CA PHE A 170 9.93 -18.48 19.56
C PHE A 170 10.44 -17.87 20.86
N ASP A 171 11.72 -17.54 20.89
CA ASP A 171 12.39 -16.90 22.00
C ASP A 171 12.91 -15.52 21.55
N MET A 172 12.24 -14.48 22.02
CA MET A 172 12.51 -13.10 21.61
C MET A 172 13.98 -12.71 21.85
N ALA A 173 14.57 -13.11 22.97
CA ALA A 173 15.96 -12.79 23.29
C ALA A 173 16.95 -13.40 22.29
N LYS A 174 16.63 -14.55 21.72
CA LYS A 174 17.47 -15.23 20.71
C LYS A 174 17.21 -14.75 19.28
N GLU A 175 15.97 -14.31 18.99
CA GLU A 175 15.56 -13.96 17.63
C GLU A 175 15.78 -12.47 17.30
N MET A 176 15.71 -11.58 18.31
CA MET A 176 16.01 -10.16 18.16
C MET A 176 17.54 -9.94 18.19
N THR A 177 18.19 -10.14 17.04
CA THR A 177 19.66 -10.16 16.93
C THR A 177 20.27 -8.88 16.37
N ARG A 178 19.46 -7.96 15.84
CA ARG A 178 19.93 -6.73 15.19
C ARG A 178 19.31 -5.52 15.85
N ASP A 179 20.07 -4.42 15.86
CA ASP A 179 19.51 -3.11 16.25
C ASP A 179 18.26 -2.82 15.42
N LEU A 180 17.22 -2.29 16.04
CA LEU A 180 15.89 -2.02 15.48
C LEU A 180 15.10 -3.27 15.04
N ASP A 181 15.37 -4.44 15.61
CA ASP A 181 14.44 -5.56 15.52
C ASP A 181 13.17 -5.28 16.33
N LEU A 182 12.01 -5.52 15.69
CA LEU A 182 10.69 -5.26 16.23
C LEU A 182 9.91 -6.58 16.38
N PHE A 183 9.26 -6.76 17.51
CA PHE A 183 8.29 -7.82 17.71
C PHE A 183 6.99 -7.29 18.32
N CYS A 184 5.86 -7.65 17.70
CA CYS A 184 4.53 -7.34 18.22
C CYS A 184 3.86 -8.64 18.65
N ARG A 185 3.43 -8.72 19.92
CA ARG A 185 2.77 -9.86 20.50
C ARG A 185 1.27 -9.60 20.64
N ASN A 186 0.49 -9.98 19.62
CA ASN A 186 -0.96 -9.74 19.55
C ASN A 186 -1.77 -11.05 19.54
N ASP A 187 -1.31 -12.09 20.24
CA ASP A 187 -1.92 -13.43 20.23
C ASP A 187 -3.06 -13.62 21.28
N ALA A 188 -3.28 -12.66 22.17
CA ALA A 188 -4.27 -12.78 23.24
C ALA A 188 -5.72 -12.94 22.77
N LYS A 189 -6.04 -12.51 21.54
CA LYS A 189 -7.38 -12.57 20.96
C LYS A 189 -7.37 -13.16 19.54
N LEU A 190 -6.62 -14.24 19.31
CA LEU A 190 -6.69 -14.93 18.03
C LEU A 190 -8.00 -15.71 17.93
N THR A 191 -8.83 -15.35 16.97
CA THR A 191 -10.04 -16.09 16.62
C THR A 191 -9.75 -17.04 15.49
N GLN A 192 -10.42 -18.20 15.51
CA GLN A 192 -10.36 -19.16 14.42
C GLN A 192 -11.38 -18.74 13.38
N LYS A 193 -10.94 -18.20 12.24
CA LYS A 193 -11.83 -17.88 11.10
C LYS A 193 -11.62 -18.91 9.99
N PRO A 194 -12.69 -19.36 9.31
CA PRO A 194 -12.51 -20.15 8.12
C PRO A 194 -11.73 -19.33 7.09
N SER A 195 -10.73 -19.93 6.47
CA SER A 195 -10.03 -19.30 5.36
C SER A 195 -10.93 -19.23 4.14
N LYS A 196 -10.72 -18.24 3.27
CA LYS A 196 -11.44 -18.15 2.00
C LYS A 196 -11.16 -19.40 1.16
N GLY A 197 -12.18 -20.27 1.00
CA GLY A 197 -12.10 -21.47 0.18
C GLY A 197 -11.37 -22.67 0.79
N GLU A 198 -11.05 -22.64 2.09
CA GLU A 198 -10.41 -23.73 2.81
C GLU A 198 -11.28 -24.14 4.02
N ASP A 199 -11.42 -25.44 4.25
CA ASP A 199 -12.27 -25.99 5.31
C ASP A 199 -11.63 -26.00 6.70
N PHE A 200 -10.45 -25.38 6.88
CA PHE A 200 -9.76 -25.37 8.17
C PHE A 200 -9.62 -23.94 8.73
N PRO A 201 -9.71 -23.81 10.05
CA PRO A 201 -9.67 -22.50 10.69
C PRO A 201 -8.27 -21.88 10.69
N ILE A 202 -8.18 -20.61 10.30
CA ILE A 202 -6.95 -19.82 10.35
C ILE A 202 -6.95 -18.94 11.60
N PRO A 203 -5.88 -18.93 12.40
CA PRO A 203 -5.73 -17.96 13.46
C PRO A 203 -5.69 -16.54 12.89
N ALA A 204 -6.66 -15.72 13.23
CA ALA A 204 -6.75 -14.35 12.79
C ALA A 204 -6.86 -13.40 13.99
N MET A 205 -6.18 -12.26 13.91
CA MET A 205 -6.36 -11.18 14.88
C MET A 205 -7.65 -10.43 14.58
N ASP A 206 -8.42 -10.10 15.62
CA ASP A 206 -9.46 -9.11 15.48
C ASP A 206 -8.85 -7.71 15.22
N TRP A 207 -9.62 -6.83 14.56
CA TRP A 207 -9.14 -5.50 14.21
C TRP A 207 -8.72 -4.66 15.42
N ASP A 208 -9.36 -4.87 16.55
CA ASP A 208 -9.12 -4.15 17.82
C ASP A 208 -8.22 -4.94 18.78
N SER A 209 -7.53 -5.98 18.31
CA SER A 209 -6.64 -6.78 19.14
C SER A 209 -5.40 -5.97 19.53
N LEU A 210 -5.40 -5.47 20.77
CA LEU A 210 -4.25 -4.81 21.37
C LEU A 210 -3.29 -5.87 21.92
N GLY A 211 -2.00 -5.56 21.88
CA GLY A 211 -0.94 -6.43 22.37
C GLY A 211 0.26 -5.66 22.89
N GLU A 212 1.39 -6.33 22.91
CA GLU A 212 2.65 -5.80 23.41
C GLU A 212 3.60 -5.52 22.27
N LEU A 213 4.42 -4.47 22.41
CA LEU A 213 5.44 -4.08 21.43
C LEU A 213 6.81 -4.11 22.08
N TYR A 214 7.73 -4.80 21.44
CA TYR A 214 9.12 -4.95 21.85
C TYR A 214 10.04 -4.47 20.74
N LEU A 215 11.05 -3.71 21.13
CA LEU A 215 12.06 -3.14 20.23
C LEU A 215 13.46 -3.37 20.80
N ARG A 216 14.35 -3.96 20.01
CA ARG A 216 15.75 -3.94 20.33
C ARG A 216 16.34 -2.58 19.93
N CYS A 217 16.95 -1.89 20.89
CA CYS A 217 17.66 -0.63 20.65
C CYS A 217 18.99 -0.66 21.40
N ASP A 218 20.05 -0.91 20.65
CA ASP A 218 21.41 -1.09 21.19
C ASP A 218 22.00 0.22 21.74
N ARG A 219 21.41 1.36 21.41
CA ARG A 219 21.85 2.71 21.78
C ARG A 219 21.20 3.25 23.06
N GLY A 220 20.28 2.52 23.66
CA GLY A 220 19.57 2.94 24.89
C GLY A 220 18.07 3.11 24.68
N ASN A 221 17.42 3.92 25.52
CA ASN A 221 15.99 4.18 25.42
C ASN A 221 15.63 4.72 24.02
N PRO A 222 14.74 4.06 23.29
CA PRO A 222 14.42 4.47 21.91
C PRO A 222 14.02 5.94 21.78
N ALA A 223 13.27 6.46 22.75
CA ALA A 223 12.79 7.83 22.73
C ALA A 223 13.84 8.89 23.16
N GLU A 224 14.97 8.45 23.72
CA GLU A 224 16.15 9.30 23.93
C GLU A 224 17.05 9.32 22.69
N VAL A 225 16.98 8.25 21.89
CA VAL A 225 17.77 8.10 20.64
C VAL A 225 17.10 8.81 19.47
N PHE A 226 15.78 8.72 19.39
CA PHE A 226 15.01 9.24 18.27
C PHE A 226 14.01 10.31 18.72
N ARG A 227 13.97 11.43 17.99
CA ARG A 227 13.05 12.55 18.24
C ARG A 227 11.60 12.24 17.83
N SER A 228 11.43 11.27 16.94
CA SER A 228 10.10 10.84 16.44
C SER A 228 10.11 9.34 16.19
N ILE A 229 9.05 8.66 16.65
CA ILE A 229 8.83 7.22 16.47
C ILE A 229 7.36 7.03 16.08
N GLU A 230 7.10 6.77 14.81
CA GLU A 230 5.75 6.56 14.29
C GLU A 230 5.47 5.08 14.03
N ALA A 231 4.35 4.58 14.56
CA ALA A 231 3.95 3.18 14.45
C ALA A 231 2.97 2.97 13.29
N LEU A 232 3.30 2.05 12.39
CA LEU A 232 2.41 1.63 11.31
C LEU A 232 1.41 0.59 11.83
N THR A 233 0.38 1.03 12.53
CA THR A 233 -0.57 0.16 13.22
C THR A 233 -1.61 -0.45 12.28
N ARG A 234 -2.10 -1.64 12.65
CA ARG A 234 -3.05 -2.45 11.88
C ARG A 234 -4.46 -1.85 11.85
N ARG A 235 -4.66 -0.82 11.06
CA ARG A 235 -5.96 -0.20 10.74
C ARG A 235 -5.91 0.50 9.39
N HIS A 236 -7.06 0.83 8.83
CA HIS A 236 -7.13 1.73 7.66
C HIS A 236 -7.06 3.18 8.12
N MET A 237 -6.42 4.05 7.34
CA MET A 237 -6.39 5.49 7.65
C MET A 237 -7.67 6.17 7.16
N ILE A 238 -8.01 6.00 5.88
CA ILE A 238 -9.31 6.42 5.33
C ILE A 238 -10.06 5.16 4.90
N TYR A 239 -11.19 4.90 5.54
CA TYR A 239 -12.00 3.73 5.26
C TYR A 239 -13.20 4.11 4.40
N VAL A 240 -13.08 3.85 3.10
CA VAL A 240 -14.14 4.12 2.12
C VAL A 240 -15.24 3.05 2.18
N LYS A 241 -14.88 1.79 2.51
CA LYS A 241 -15.80 0.64 2.48
C LYS A 241 -16.38 0.49 1.06
N SER A 242 -17.70 0.57 0.91
CA SER A 242 -18.44 0.55 -0.36
C SER A 242 -19.15 1.89 -0.63
N ASN A 243 -18.65 2.99 -0.07
CA ASN A 243 -19.20 4.31 -0.32
C ASN A 243 -18.90 4.75 -1.76
N SER A 244 -19.84 5.43 -2.38
CA SER A 244 -19.74 5.89 -3.76
C SER A 244 -19.69 7.41 -3.86
N ASN A 245 -19.11 7.92 -4.95
CA ASN A 245 -18.89 9.35 -5.21
C ASN A 245 -18.13 10.03 -4.05
N VAL A 246 -16.98 9.44 -3.70
CA VAL A 246 -16.08 9.95 -2.68
C VAL A 246 -14.88 10.60 -3.36
N THR A 247 -14.62 11.84 -3.03
CA THR A 247 -13.41 12.55 -3.48
C THR A 247 -12.46 12.75 -2.30
N ILE A 248 -11.18 12.41 -2.51
CA ILE A 248 -10.10 12.63 -1.54
C ILE A 248 -9.01 13.42 -2.25
N ASP A 249 -8.81 14.66 -1.83
CA ASP A 249 -7.90 15.55 -2.52
C ASP A 249 -6.95 16.29 -1.57
N ASN A 250 -5.71 16.41 -1.99
CA ASN A 250 -4.74 17.32 -1.39
C ASN A 250 -4.37 17.00 0.08
N LEU A 251 -4.37 15.71 0.45
CA LEU A 251 -4.03 15.22 1.79
C LEU A 251 -2.65 14.56 1.83
N CYS A 252 -2.02 14.56 3.01
CA CYS A 252 -0.78 13.82 3.29
C CYS A 252 -1.06 12.68 4.28
N LEU A 253 -1.00 11.42 3.81
CA LEU A 253 -1.37 10.22 4.56
C LEU A 253 -0.11 9.39 4.86
N LYS A 254 0.28 9.25 6.14
CA LYS A 254 1.51 8.53 6.52
C LYS A 254 1.33 7.63 7.73
N TYR A 255 2.16 6.59 7.81
CA TYR A 255 2.34 5.73 8.99
C TYR A 255 1.10 4.92 9.35
N ILE A 256 0.67 4.05 8.45
CA ILE A 256 -0.44 3.13 8.67
C ILE A 256 -0.06 1.70 8.28
N GLY A 257 -0.44 0.72 9.08
CA GLY A 257 -0.01 -0.69 8.91
C GLY A 257 -0.85 -1.53 7.96
N THR A 258 -2.00 -1.01 7.48
CA THR A 258 -2.81 -1.67 6.44
C THR A 258 -2.91 -0.79 5.21
N HIS A 259 -4.10 -0.30 4.84
CA HIS A 259 -4.27 0.57 3.67
C HIS A 259 -4.39 2.03 4.10
N ALA A 260 -3.73 2.94 3.38
CA ALA A 260 -3.95 4.36 3.62
C ALA A 260 -5.36 4.75 3.17
N ILE A 261 -5.81 4.27 2.01
CA ILE A 261 -7.20 4.40 1.56
C ILE A 261 -7.68 3.00 1.23
N GLY A 262 -8.72 2.50 1.93
CA GLY A 262 -9.22 1.14 1.76
C GLY A 262 -10.69 1.09 1.36
N ALA A 263 -10.98 0.42 0.24
CA ALA A 263 -12.32 0.19 -0.27
C ALA A 263 -12.56 -1.29 -0.55
N GLY A 264 -13.81 -1.74 -0.42
CA GLY A 264 -14.18 -3.13 -0.67
C GLY A 264 -15.64 -3.28 -1.08
N GLY A 265 -15.98 -4.40 -1.69
CA GLY A 265 -17.31 -4.63 -2.24
C GLY A 265 -17.44 -4.03 -3.64
N PHE A 266 -18.38 -3.11 -3.86
CA PHE A 266 -18.49 -2.33 -5.10
C PHE A 266 -18.41 -0.84 -4.79
N VAL A 267 -17.56 -0.13 -5.51
CA VAL A 267 -17.31 1.31 -5.34
C VAL A 267 -17.51 2.00 -6.68
N CYS A 268 -18.26 3.10 -6.71
CA CYS A 268 -18.47 3.90 -7.91
C CYS A 268 -18.12 5.35 -7.61
N GLY A 269 -17.35 6.00 -8.49
CA GLY A 269 -16.95 7.39 -8.33
C GLY A 269 -15.99 7.60 -7.15
N LEU A 270 -14.87 6.86 -7.10
CA LEU A 270 -13.80 7.11 -6.13
C LEU A 270 -12.67 7.88 -6.81
N HIS A 271 -12.55 9.16 -6.50
CA HIS A 271 -11.53 10.04 -7.06
C HIS A 271 -10.52 10.44 -5.99
N ILE A 272 -9.25 10.15 -6.25
CA ILE A 272 -8.13 10.47 -5.36
C ILE A 272 -7.12 11.28 -6.14
N SER A 273 -6.83 12.50 -5.68
CA SER A 273 -5.94 13.40 -6.41
C SER A 273 -5.01 14.20 -5.49
N ASN A 274 -3.88 14.62 -6.04
CA ASN A 274 -2.93 15.50 -5.38
C ASN A 274 -2.48 15.05 -3.98
N CYS A 275 -2.56 13.76 -3.65
CA CYS A 275 -2.22 13.25 -2.32
C CYS A 275 -0.76 12.84 -2.22
N GLU A 276 -0.15 13.04 -1.03
CA GLU A 276 1.12 12.43 -0.65
C GLU A 276 0.82 11.24 0.26
N ILE A 277 1.23 10.02 -0.13
CA ILE A 277 0.95 8.80 0.63
C ILE A 277 2.25 8.02 0.85
N GLY A 278 2.63 7.79 2.11
CA GLY A 278 3.89 7.13 2.39
C GLY A 278 3.93 6.33 3.68
N TRP A 279 4.86 5.36 3.75
CA TRP A 279 5.05 4.48 4.90
C TRP A 279 3.77 3.72 5.25
N VAL A 280 3.38 2.82 4.35
CA VAL A 280 2.11 2.08 4.43
C VAL A 280 2.35 0.57 4.48
N GLY A 281 1.55 -0.13 5.28
CA GLY A 281 1.42 -1.57 5.25
C GLY A 281 2.29 -2.33 6.25
N GLY A 282 2.41 -3.63 6.02
CA GLY A 282 3.27 -4.54 6.74
C GLY A 282 2.71 -5.11 8.04
N ALA A 283 1.52 -4.74 8.45
CA ALA A 283 0.84 -5.40 9.56
C ALA A 283 0.41 -6.83 9.18
N ILE A 284 0.23 -7.67 10.19
CA ILE A 284 -0.18 -9.05 9.98
C ILE A 284 -1.67 -9.11 9.64
N GLN A 285 -1.99 -9.74 8.52
CA GLN A 285 -3.37 -10.00 8.13
C GLN A 285 -3.91 -11.22 8.88
N HIS A 286 -3.18 -12.31 8.85
CA HIS A 286 -3.50 -13.54 9.56
C HIS A 286 -2.24 -14.40 9.78
N TYR A 287 -2.30 -15.24 10.80
CA TYR A 287 -1.34 -16.32 11.01
C TYR A 287 -1.92 -17.58 10.37
N MET A 288 -1.24 -18.15 9.37
CA MET A 288 -1.74 -19.37 8.75
C MET A 288 -1.47 -20.60 9.62
N GLY A 289 -2.48 -21.44 9.75
CA GLY A 289 -2.41 -22.72 10.42
C GLY A 289 -1.81 -23.82 9.52
N THR A 290 -1.69 -25.04 10.05
CA THR A 290 -1.36 -26.24 9.29
C THR A 290 -2.62 -26.73 8.60
N ASP A 291 -2.60 -26.95 7.28
CA ASP A 291 -3.71 -27.55 6.54
C ASP A 291 -3.71 -29.07 6.74
N PRO A 292 -4.70 -29.66 7.45
CA PRO A 292 -4.77 -31.09 7.67
C PRO A 292 -5.04 -31.88 6.38
N ASN A 293 -5.55 -31.25 5.33
CA ASN A 293 -5.86 -31.89 4.06
C ASN A 293 -4.66 -32.00 3.09
N TYR A 294 -3.56 -31.32 3.42
CA TYR A 294 -2.31 -31.43 2.67
C TYR A 294 -1.36 -32.42 3.34
N PRO A 295 -1.20 -33.65 2.80
CA PRO A 295 -0.43 -34.73 3.42
C PRO A 295 1.06 -34.41 3.67
N GLN A 296 1.57 -33.36 3.04
CA GLN A 296 2.94 -32.87 3.20
C GLN A 296 3.02 -31.56 4.01
N GLY A 297 1.93 -31.22 4.72
CA GLY A 297 1.88 -30.03 5.54
C GLY A 297 2.21 -28.77 4.75
N ARG A 298 1.36 -28.39 3.79
CA ARG A 298 1.45 -27.04 3.21
C ARG A 298 1.26 -26.07 4.35
N ARG A 299 2.38 -25.68 4.93
CA ARG A 299 2.43 -24.76 6.05
C ARG A 299 2.06 -23.40 5.49
N GLY A 300 0.90 -22.94 5.83
CA GLY A 300 0.54 -21.58 5.54
C GLY A 300 1.58 -20.64 6.16
N SER A 301 2.00 -19.65 5.42
CA SER A 301 2.86 -18.59 5.96
C SER A 301 2.02 -17.47 6.56
N VAL A 302 2.55 -16.83 7.59
CA VAL A 302 1.98 -15.57 8.09
C VAL A 302 1.88 -14.59 6.93
N THR A 303 0.70 -14.02 6.71
CA THR A 303 0.50 -13.03 5.67
C THR A 303 0.53 -11.63 6.26
N ARG A 304 1.41 -10.81 5.71
CA ARG A 304 1.45 -9.35 5.91
C ARG A 304 0.93 -8.68 4.65
N TYR A 305 0.31 -7.54 4.79
CA TYR A 305 -0.35 -6.83 3.70
C TYR A 305 -0.29 -5.31 3.87
N GLY A 306 -0.84 -4.59 2.93
CA GLY A 306 -1.07 -3.14 3.04
C GLY A 306 -0.65 -2.38 1.80
N ASN A 307 -1.65 -1.92 1.06
CA ASN A 307 -1.54 -1.11 -0.13
C ASN A 307 -1.76 0.37 0.22
N ALA A 308 -1.18 1.29 -0.53
CA ALA A 308 -1.47 2.69 -0.28
C ALA A 308 -2.94 2.99 -0.62
N ILE A 309 -3.39 2.60 -1.80
CA ILE A 309 -4.79 2.73 -2.22
C ILE A 309 -5.28 1.35 -2.65
N GLU A 310 -6.28 0.84 -1.93
CA GLU A 310 -6.85 -0.49 -2.13
C GLU A 310 -8.29 -0.43 -2.60
N ILE A 311 -8.59 -1.08 -3.73
CA ILE A 311 -9.93 -1.59 -4.02
C ILE A 311 -9.86 -3.10 -4.04
N TYR A 312 -10.61 -3.77 -3.16
CA TYR A 312 -10.83 -5.21 -3.18
C TYR A 312 -12.31 -5.53 -3.47
N GLY A 313 -12.62 -5.69 -4.76
CA GLY A 313 -14.00 -5.88 -5.24
C GLY A 313 -14.21 -5.31 -6.63
N GLY A 314 -15.46 -4.92 -6.94
CA GLY A 314 -15.81 -4.21 -8.16
C GLY A 314 -15.64 -2.70 -8.02
N CYS A 315 -15.45 -2.02 -9.15
CA CYS A 315 -15.44 -0.56 -9.20
C CYS A 315 -15.94 -0.04 -10.55
N ASP A 316 -16.36 1.23 -10.53
CA ASP A 316 -16.71 2.00 -11.70
C ASP A 316 -16.33 3.46 -11.45
N ASP A 317 -15.82 4.17 -12.46
CA ASP A 317 -15.33 5.55 -12.31
C ASP A 317 -14.33 5.68 -11.13
N TYR A 318 -13.18 5.00 -11.29
CA TYR A 318 -12.10 4.99 -10.29
C TYR A 318 -10.87 5.73 -10.81
N ILE A 319 -10.56 6.86 -10.19
CA ILE A 319 -9.49 7.76 -10.63
C ILE A 319 -8.46 7.96 -9.53
N VAL A 320 -7.18 7.74 -9.85
CA VAL A 320 -6.04 8.14 -9.01
C VAL A 320 -5.10 8.98 -9.86
N SER A 321 -4.95 10.26 -9.53
CA SER A 321 -4.18 11.18 -10.35
C SER A 321 -3.30 12.13 -9.54
N ASN A 322 -2.15 12.48 -10.11
CA ASN A 322 -1.21 13.44 -9.51
C ASN A 322 -0.87 13.14 -8.05
N CYS A 323 -0.73 11.85 -7.69
CA CYS A 323 -0.38 11.43 -6.35
C CYS A 323 1.11 11.08 -6.26
N TYR A 324 1.74 11.41 -5.12
CA TYR A 324 3.07 10.93 -4.74
C TYR A 324 2.94 9.80 -3.74
N ILE A 325 3.28 8.57 -4.15
CA ILE A 325 3.13 7.36 -3.34
C ILE A 325 4.50 6.72 -3.14
N TYR A 326 4.88 6.42 -1.89
CA TYR A 326 6.21 5.88 -1.63
C TYR A 326 6.29 5.02 -0.38
N GLN A 327 7.31 4.15 -0.33
CA GLN A 327 7.58 3.29 0.84
C GLN A 327 6.34 2.47 1.27
N VAL A 328 5.77 1.72 0.33
CA VAL A 328 4.62 0.85 0.57
C VAL A 328 5.07 -0.61 0.65
N TYR A 329 4.60 -1.31 1.67
CA TYR A 329 4.95 -2.71 1.92
C TYR A 329 4.46 -3.65 0.82
N ASP A 330 3.35 -3.33 0.19
CA ASP A 330 2.74 -4.09 -0.90
C ASP A 330 2.59 -3.20 -2.14
N ALA A 331 1.41 -2.87 -2.59
CA ALA A 331 1.20 -2.09 -3.78
C ALA A 331 0.87 -0.61 -3.51
N GLY A 332 1.32 0.27 -4.41
CA GLY A 332 0.94 1.68 -4.38
C GLY A 332 -0.55 1.87 -4.68
N ILE A 333 -1.02 1.35 -5.81
CA ILE A 333 -2.43 1.46 -6.24
C ILE A 333 -2.92 0.09 -6.67
N THR A 334 -4.16 -0.26 -6.32
CA THR A 334 -4.74 -1.54 -6.72
C THR A 334 -6.18 -1.45 -7.23
N HIS A 335 -6.54 -2.38 -8.13
CA HIS A 335 -7.90 -2.85 -8.37
C HIS A 335 -7.85 -4.38 -8.49
N GLN A 336 -8.46 -5.08 -7.54
CA GLN A 336 -8.24 -6.51 -7.40
C GLN A 336 -9.41 -7.23 -6.76
N VAL A 337 -9.66 -8.48 -7.18
CA VAL A 337 -10.65 -9.35 -6.56
C VAL A 337 -10.39 -10.83 -6.84
N THR A 338 -10.66 -11.67 -5.83
CA THR A 338 -10.95 -13.10 -5.99
C THR A 338 -12.45 -13.28 -5.90
N THR A 339 -13.10 -13.80 -6.95
CA THR A 339 -14.57 -13.69 -7.15
C THR A 339 -15.39 -14.59 -6.23
N ASN A 340 -14.89 -15.76 -5.88
CA ASN A 340 -15.59 -16.73 -5.01
C ASN A 340 -17.05 -16.99 -5.45
N GLY A 341 -17.25 -17.18 -6.76
CA GLY A 341 -18.58 -17.43 -7.36
C GLY A 341 -19.48 -16.21 -7.51
N LYS A 342 -19.00 -15.01 -7.19
CA LYS A 342 -19.72 -13.75 -7.37
C LYS A 342 -19.22 -13.02 -8.61
N LYS A 343 -20.13 -12.35 -9.30
CA LYS A 343 -19.77 -11.48 -10.41
C LYS A 343 -19.22 -10.14 -9.90
N PHE A 344 -18.10 -9.72 -10.46
CA PHE A 344 -17.53 -8.39 -10.26
C PHE A 344 -17.19 -7.74 -11.61
N THR A 345 -17.42 -6.45 -11.68
CA THR A 345 -16.96 -5.60 -12.79
C THR A 345 -16.03 -4.53 -12.25
N MET A 346 -14.98 -4.26 -13.00
CA MET A 346 -14.04 -3.17 -12.73
C MET A 346 -13.97 -2.34 -14.00
N THR A 347 -14.58 -1.15 -13.96
CA THR A 347 -14.81 -0.36 -15.17
C THR A 347 -14.37 1.08 -14.97
N ASP A 348 -13.98 1.73 -16.05
CA ASP A 348 -13.62 3.15 -16.09
C ASP A 348 -12.57 3.52 -15.02
N ILE A 349 -11.35 2.99 -15.20
CA ILE A 349 -10.25 3.10 -14.23
C ILE A 349 -9.13 3.94 -14.84
N HIS A 350 -8.71 5.00 -14.12
CA HIS A 350 -7.67 5.90 -14.58
C HIS A 350 -6.59 6.11 -13.52
N TYR A 351 -5.35 5.70 -13.83
CA TYR A 351 -4.17 6.00 -13.03
C TYR A 351 -3.26 6.92 -13.83
N VAL A 352 -3.30 8.22 -13.53
CA VAL A 352 -2.75 9.25 -14.41
C VAL A 352 -1.76 10.16 -13.68
N ASN A 353 -0.58 10.35 -14.25
CA ASN A 353 0.46 11.28 -13.79
C ASN A 353 0.93 11.08 -12.33
N ASN A 354 0.85 9.88 -11.79
CA ASN A 354 1.34 9.58 -10.45
C ASN A 354 2.86 9.41 -10.45
N LEU A 355 3.50 9.78 -9.33
CA LEU A 355 4.86 9.41 -8.99
C LEU A 355 4.80 8.32 -7.92
N ILE A 356 5.27 7.11 -8.24
CA ILE A 356 5.24 5.98 -7.31
C ILE A 356 6.66 5.41 -7.19
N GLU A 357 7.22 5.40 -5.97
CA GLU A 357 8.58 4.92 -5.76
C GLU A 357 8.72 4.09 -4.48
N HIS A 358 9.68 3.13 -4.49
CA HIS A 358 10.01 2.30 -3.32
C HIS A 358 8.84 1.49 -2.76
N CYS A 359 7.86 1.12 -3.58
CA CYS A 359 6.81 0.16 -3.26
C CYS A 359 7.26 -1.25 -3.67
N VAL A 360 6.70 -2.33 -3.13
CA VAL A 360 6.98 -3.67 -3.66
C VAL A 360 6.39 -3.78 -5.06
N TYR A 361 5.14 -3.39 -5.24
CA TYR A 361 4.52 -3.17 -6.54
C TYR A 361 4.10 -1.70 -6.65
N SER A 362 4.41 -1.03 -7.76
CA SER A 362 3.87 0.32 -7.94
C SER A 362 2.37 0.26 -8.19
N ILE A 363 1.93 -0.62 -9.10
CA ILE A 363 0.51 -0.88 -9.38
C ILE A 363 0.31 -2.40 -9.39
N GLU A 364 -0.73 -2.89 -8.72
CA GLU A 364 -1.13 -4.28 -8.78
C GLU A 364 -2.59 -4.40 -9.20
N TYR A 365 -2.89 -5.31 -10.12
CA TYR A 365 -4.25 -5.66 -10.46
C TYR A 365 -4.41 -7.17 -10.65
N PHE A 366 -5.57 -7.68 -10.33
CA PHE A 366 -5.97 -9.02 -10.72
C PHE A 366 -7.47 -9.22 -10.65
N LEU A 367 -7.94 -10.09 -11.51
CA LEU A 367 -9.27 -10.66 -11.49
C LEU A 367 -9.11 -12.17 -11.43
N GLU A 368 -9.15 -12.75 -10.23
CA GLU A 368 -9.02 -14.18 -10.03
C GLU A 368 -10.41 -14.80 -9.96
N LYS A 369 -10.82 -15.41 -11.06
CA LYS A 369 -12.13 -16.05 -11.18
C LYS A 369 -12.12 -17.42 -10.52
N THR A 370 -12.91 -17.56 -9.48
CA THR A 370 -13.06 -18.80 -8.71
C THR A 370 -14.54 -19.10 -8.44
N GLY A 371 -14.84 -20.31 -7.95
CA GLY A 371 -16.20 -20.68 -7.58
C GLY A 371 -17.20 -20.73 -8.75
N GLY A 372 -16.70 -20.97 -9.99
CA GLY A 372 -17.55 -21.05 -11.19
C GLY A 372 -17.90 -19.71 -11.82
N ASP A 373 -17.29 -18.61 -11.41
CA ASP A 373 -17.49 -17.31 -12.05
C ASP A 373 -16.97 -17.29 -13.48
N THR A 374 -17.82 -16.89 -14.43
CA THR A 374 -17.47 -16.72 -15.85
C THR A 374 -17.80 -15.32 -16.36
N GLU A 375 -18.42 -14.47 -15.55
CA GLU A 375 -19.00 -13.19 -15.98
C GLU A 375 -18.20 -11.95 -15.57
N SER A 376 -17.27 -12.09 -14.63
CA SER A 376 -16.45 -10.97 -14.17
C SER A 376 -15.47 -10.50 -15.25
N TYR A 377 -15.23 -9.18 -15.32
CA TYR A 377 -14.32 -8.59 -16.30
C TYR A 377 -13.80 -7.21 -15.84
N ILE A 378 -12.73 -6.77 -16.50
CA ILE A 378 -12.17 -5.41 -16.44
C ILE A 378 -12.47 -4.73 -17.78
N ASP A 379 -12.94 -3.48 -17.80
CA ASP A 379 -13.24 -2.74 -19.03
C ASP A 379 -12.94 -1.26 -18.89
N GLY A 380 -12.14 -0.71 -19.80
CA GLY A 380 -11.77 0.70 -19.77
C GLY A 380 -10.80 1.01 -18.63
N CYS A 381 -9.59 0.48 -18.67
CA CYS A 381 -8.53 0.83 -17.75
C CYS A 381 -7.40 1.57 -18.47
N GLU A 382 -7.02 2.74 -17.98
CA GLU A 382 -5.90 3.54 -18.47
C GLU A 382 -4.86 3.75 -17.37
N MET A 383 -3.61 3.46 -17.70
CA MET A 383 -2.45 3.80 -16.88
C MET A 383 -1.51 4.67 -17.72
N SER A 384 -1.52 5.99 -17.51
CA SER A 384 -0.81 6.92 -18.38
C SER A 384 -0.02 8.00 -17.64
N GLY A 385 1.10 8.39 -18.20
CA GLY A 385 1.93 9.47 -17.68
C GLY A 385 2.56 9.22 -16.30
N ASN A 386 2.45 8.02 -15.75
CA ASN A 386 2.99 7.71 -14.44
C ASN A 386 4.51 7.56 -14.46
N PHE A 387 5.16 7.95 -13.39
CA PHE A 387 6.57 7.71 -13.16
C PHE A 387 6.74 6.69 -12.04
N LEU A 388 7.02 5.44 -12.42
CA LEU A 388 7.14 4.30 -11.52
C LEU A 388 8.62 3.98 -11.32
N ARG A 389 9.10 4.10 -10.07
CA ARG A 389 10.52 4.03 -9.76
C ARG A 389 10.80 3.06 -8.62
N PHE A 390 11.93 2.38 -8.73
CA PHE A 390 12.52 1.59 -7.65
C PHE A 390 11.57 0.59 -6.99
N SER A 391 10.71 -0.07 -7.78
CA SER A 391 9.86 -1.13 -7.26
C SER A 391 10.69 -2.24 -6.63
N GLY A 392 10.37 -2.59 -5.38
CA GLY A 392 11.10 -3.58 -4.60
C GLY A 392 12.34 -3.06 -3.85
N TYR A 393 12.75 -1.81 -4.01
CA TYR A 393 13.88 -1.25 -3.28
C TYR A 393 13.52 -0.54 -1.97
N GLY A 394 12.25 -0.53 -1.57
CA GLY A 394 11.78 0.08 -0.34
C GLY A 394 11.84 -0.85 0.88
N TRP A 395 11.32 -0.38 2.00
CA TRP A 395 11.25 -1.16 3.25
C TRP A 395 10.42 -2.46 3.10
N GLY A 396 9.56 -2.57 2.11
CA GLY A 396 8.82 -3.78 1.75
C GLY A 396 9.69 -4.96 1.33
N GLN A 397 11.01 -4.79 1.15
CA GLN A 397 11.98 -5.90 1.00
C GLN A 397 11.89 -6.92 2.13
N GLN A 398 11.34 -6.55 3.26
CA GLN A 398 11.07 -7.47 4.37
C GLN A 398 9.93 -8.46 4.09
N ARG A 399 9.28 -8.39 2.92
CA ARG A 399 8.25 -9.35 2.53
C ARG A 399 8.86 -10.75 2.45
N HIS A 400 8.38 -11.64 3.32
CA HIS A 400 8.97 -12.95 3.52
C HIS A 400 8.35 -14.05 2.66
N ASN A 401 7.19 -13.77 2.08
CA ASN A 401 6.47 -14.66 1.18
C ASN A 401 6.31 -13.97 -0.18
N THR A 402 6.57 -14.70 -1.24
CA THR A 402 6.31 -14.25 -2.62
C THR A 402 6.85 -12.84 -2.93
N TYR A 403 8.15 -12.63 -2.69
CA TYR A 403 8.81 -11.37 -3.05
C TYR A 403 9.15 -11.37 -4.54
N THR A 404 8.25 -10.82 -5.35
CA THR A 404 8.39 -10.71 -6.81
C THR A 404 8.03 -9.29 -7.26
N PRO A 405 8.81 -8.27 -6.84
CA PRO A 405 8.48 -6.89 -7.12
C PRO A 405 8.35 -6.59 -8.61
N ALA A 406 7.48 -5.62 -8.92
CA ALA A 406 7.26 -5.14 -10.28
C ALA A 406 6.71 -3.70 -10.29
N HIS A 407 6.90 -2.95 -11.37
CA HIS A 407 6.22 -1.67 -11.53
C HIS A 407 4.71 -1.89 -11.73
N ILE A 408 4.34 -2.78 -12.65
CA ILE A 408 2.95 -3.20 -12.82
C ILE A 408 2.89 -4.72 -12.68
N LYS A 409 2.00 -5.19 -11.80
CA LYS A 409 1.78 -6.61 -11.56
C LYS A 409 0.32 -6.98 -11.78
N GLY A 410 0.02 -7.52 -12.96
CA GLY A 410 -1.24 -8.16 -13.31
C GLY A 410 -1.06 -9.66 -13.36
N TRP A 411 -1.13 -10.35 -12.22
CA TRP A 411 -0.59 -11.70 -12.04
C TRP A 411 -1.58 -12.86 -12.30
N SER A 412 -2.87 -12.60 -12.36
CA SER A 412 -3.85 -13.68 -12.53
C SER A 412 -4.02 -14.06 -13.99
N TYR A 413 -3.83 -15.33 -14.31
CA TYR A 413 -4.17 -15.90 -15.62
C TYR A 413 -5.70 -15.94 -15.89
N GLU A 414 -6.53 -15.63 -14.89
CA GLU A 414 -7.96 -15.47 -15.09
C GLU A 414 -8.37 -14.04 -15.46
N ASN A 415 -7.42 -13.10 -15.52
CA ASN A 415 -7.68 -11.74 -15.99
C ASN A 415 -8.41 -11.77 -17.33
N THR A 416 -9.59 -11.17 -17.36
CA THR A 416 -10.39 -10.95 -18.55
C THR A 416 -10.62 -9.47 -18.67
N ALA A 417 -9.98 -8.83 -19.64
CA ALA A 417 -9.98 -7.39 -19.80
C ALA A 417 -10.22 -6.98 -21.25
N ARG A 418 -10.73 -5.77 -21.43
CA ARG A 418 -10.81 -5.08 -22.73
C ARG A 418 -10.61 -3.59 -22.53
N ASN A 419 -10.27 -2.87 -23.58
CA ASN A 419 -10.01 -1.43 -23.51
C ASN A 419 -9.01 -1.07 -22.39
N TYR A 420 -7.95 -1.86 -22.26
CA TYR A 420 -6.94 -1.71 -21.21
C TYR A 420 -5.66 -1.18 -21.87
N THR A 421 -5.23 0.03 -21.47
CA THR A 421 -4.06 0.70 -22.04
C THR A 421 -3.03 1.07 -20.98
N VAL A 422 -1.75 0.96 -21.33
CA VAL A 422 -0.59 1.34 -20.52
C VAL A 422 0.35 2.15 -21.39
N HIS A 423 0.40 3.47 -21.26
CA HIS A 423 1.13 4.32 -22.20
C HIS A 423 1.72 5.58 -21.56
N ASP A 424 2.72 6.13 -22.23
CA ASP A 424 3.42 7.35 -21.82
C ASP A 424 4.01 7.30 -20.39
N ASN A 425 4.20 6.08 -19.84
CA ASN A 425 4.78 5.90 -18.52
C ASN A 425 6.31 5.84 -18.58
N ILE A 426 6.93 6.14 -17.44
CA ILE A 426 8.36 5.90 -17.20
C ILE A 426 8.49 4.77 -16.17
N PHE A 427 9.11 3.67 -16.57
CA PHE A 427 9.47 2.55 -15.72
C PHE A 427 10.96 2.63 -15.41
N ASP A 428 11.31 2.99 -14.16
CA ASP A 428 12.69 3.26 -13.77
C ASP A 428 13.17 2.30 -12.70
N ARG A 429 14.00 1.35 -13.05
CA ARG A 429 14.70 0.39 -12.19
C ARG A 429 13.82 -0.36 -11.21
N ALA A 430 13.60 -1.63 -11.43
CA ALA A 430 12.95 -2.54 -10.51
C ALA A 430 13.94 -3.57 -9.94
N ALA A 431 13.75 -3.98 -8.70
CA ALA A 431 14.62 -4.96 -8.03
C ALA A 431 14.51 -6.37 -8.64
N TYR A 432 13.42 -6.66 -9.33
CA TYR A 432 13.22 -7.93 -10.03
C TYR A 432 12.61 -7.70 -11.41
N ARG A 433 11.28 -7.74 -11.57
CA ARG A 433 10.60 -7.51 -12.84
C ARG A 433 10.19 -6.06 -12.97
N MET A 434 10.28 -5.51 -14.16
CA MET A 434 9.63 -4.23 -14.43
C MET A 434 8.12 -4.42 -14.60
N LEU A 435 7.72 -5.45 -15.36
CA LEU A 435 6.32 -5.73 -15.67
C LEU A 435 6.00 -7.22 -15.44
N HIS A 436 4.80 -7.49 -14.97
CA HIS A 436 4.22 -8.83 -14.89
C HIS A 436 2.76 -8.74 -15.35
N LEU A 437 2.54 -8.93 -16.64
CA LEU A 437 1.25 -8.74 -17.29
C LEU A 437 0.79 -10.05 -17.90
N VAL A 438 -0.09 -10.76 -17.18
CA VAL A 438 -0.66 -12.04 -17.64
C VAL A 438 -2.19 -11.98 -17.67
N ALA A 439 -2.79 -12.73 -18.56
CA ALA A 439 -4.22 -12.74 -18.76
C ALA A 439 -4.71 -14.11 -19.25
N LYS A 440 -6.04 -14.30 -19.31
CA LYS A 440 -6.66 -15.52 -19.81
C LYS A 440 -6.44 -15.70 -21.29
N LYS A 441 -6.54 -14.60 -22.05
CA LYS A 441 -6.37 -14.55 -23.50
C LYS A 441 -5.48 -13.38 -23.90
N ALA A 442 -4.85 -13.46 -25.05
CA ALA A 442 -4.00 -12.40 -25.58
C ALA A 442 -4.72 -11.05 -25.68
N GLU A 443 -5.98 -11.05 -26.10
CA GLU A 443 -6.84 -9.85 -26.20
C GLU A 443 -7.14 -9.18 -24.85
N SER A 444 -6.89 -9.86 -23.73
CA SER A 444 -7.05 -9.34 -22.36
C SER A 444 -5.75 -8.80 -21.77
N CYS A 445 -4.63 -8.88 -22.48
CA CYS A 445 -3.41 -8.20 -22.09
C CYS A 445 -3.50 -6.71 -22.43
N PRO A 446 -2.91 -5.82 -21.59
CA PRO A 446 -2.95 -4.38 -21.88
C PRO A 446 -2.31 -4.01 -23.21
N VAL A 447 -2.89 -3.08 -23.94
CA VAL A 447 -2.25 -2.45 -25.10
C VAL A 447 -1.24 -1.42 -24.63
N MET A 448 0.00 -1.52 -25.09
CA MET A 448 1.10 -0.67 -24.63
C MET A 448 1.64 0.22 -25.76
N TYR A 449 1.99 1.48 -25.44
CA TYR A 449 2.66 2.38 -26.38
C TYR A 449 3.35 3.56 -25.68
N ASN A 450 4.38 4.11 -26.30
CA ASN A 450 5.14 5.30 -25.88
C ASN A 450 5.79 5.20 -24.49
N ASN A 451 5.94 4.03 -23.89
CA ASN A 451 6.55 3.94 -22.56
C ASN A 451 8.08 4.07 -22.63
N THR A 452 8.67 4.51 -21.52
CA THR A 452 10.11 4.58 -21.32
C THR A 452 10.57 3.53 -20.32
N TYR A 453 11.58 2.76 -20.66
CA TYR A 453 12.13 1.68 -19.84
C TYR A 453 13.58 1.99 -19.47
N ILE A 454 13.89 1.99 -18.18
CA ILE A 454 15.22 2.23 -17.63
C ILE A 454 15.56 1.09 -16.68
N GLN A 455 16.51 0.22 -17.02
CA GLN A 455 16.85 -0.93 -16.20
C GLN A 455 18.33 -1.30 -16.33
N LYS A 456 18.86 -2.00 -15.34
CA LYS A 456 20.20 -2.60 -15.40
C LYS A 456 20.25 -3.67 -16.48
N TYR A 457 21.35 -3.67 -17.25
CA TYR A 457 21.62 -4.72 -18.21
C TYR A 457 21.65 -6.09 -17.51
N GLY A 458 21.07 -7.09 -18.14
CA GLY A 458 20.97 -8.45 -17.61
C GLY A 458 19.89 -8.67 -16.54
N HIS A 459 19.20 -7.62 -16.06
CA HIS A 459 18.04 -7.77 -15.19
C HIS A 459 16.81 -8.22 -15.98
N THR A 460 15.72 -8.54 -15.27
CA THR A 460 14.48 -9.00 -15.91
C THR A 460 13.59 -7.81 -16.30
N LEU A 461 13.18 -7.75 -17.58
CA LEU A 461 12.09 -6.88 -18.02
C LEU A 461 10.77 -7.38 -17.43
N GLY A 462 10.47 -8.67 -17.59
CA GLY A 462 9.29 -9.27 -16.97
C GLY A 462 8.61 -10.33 -17.81
N GLN A 463 7.30 -10.43 -17.61
CA GLN A 463 6.42 -11.35 -18.29
C GLN A 463 5.29 -10.60 -18.97
N TYR A 464 4.94 -11.06 -20.16
CA TYR A 464 3.75 -10.65 -20.88
C TYR A 464 3.20 -11.85 -21.63
N GLY A 465 1.90 -12.05 -21.58
CA GLY A 465 1.27 -13.12 -22.36
C GLY A 465 0.03 -13.72 -21.71
N ALA A 466 -0.62 -14.58 -22.46
CA ALA A 466 -1.82 -15.28 -22.07
C ALA A 466 -1.57 -16.79 -21.88
N ASN A 467 -2.45 -17.44 -21.12
CA ASN A 467 -2.41 -18.89 -20.87
C ASN A 467 -2.51 -19.73 -22.17
N GLU A 468 -3.09 -19.19 -23.21
CA GLU A 468 -3.22 -19.85 -24.52
C GLU A 468 -1.91 -19.89 -25.32
N VAL A 469 -0.94 -19.06 -24.96
CA VAL A 469 0.42 -19.08 -25.47
C VAL A 469 1.26 -19.91 -24.51
N ALA A 470 1.89 -20.95 -24.99
CA ALA A 470 2.45 -22.07 -24.21
C ALA A 470 3.35 -21.71 -23.02
N GLU A 471 3.91 -20.50 -22.94
CA GLU A 471 4.57 -19.95 -21.74
C GLU A 471 4.58 -18.42 -21.78
N PRO A 472 4.19 -17.73 -20.69
CA PRO A 472 4.46 -16.29 -20.55
C PRO A 472 5.98 -16.09 -20.42
N PHE A 473 6.52 -15.21 -21.20
CA PHE A 473 7.95 -15.01 -21.33
C PHE A 473 8.55 -14.25 -20.13
N ASN A 474 9.55 -14.85 -19.47
CA ASN A 474 10.51 -14.06 -18.70
C ASN A 474 11.50 -13.43 -19.69
N ILE A 475 11.38 -12.15 -19.93
CA ILE A 475 12.21 -11.42 -20.87
C ILE A 475 13.36 -10.79 -20.10
N SER A 476 14.59 -11.06 -20.54
CA SER A 476 15.78 -10.39 -20.02
C SER A 476 15.95 -9.01 -20.61
N PHE A 477 16.48 -8.08 -19.85
CA PHE A 477 16.84 -6.75 -20.28
C PHE A 477 18.26 -6.78 -20.88
N ASP A 478 18.38 -7.33 -22.09
CA ASP A 478 19.62 -7.53 -22.83
C ASP A 478 19.59 -6.82 -24.20
N GLU A 479 20.56 -7.08 -25.07
CA GLU A 479 20.64 -6.44 -26.41
C GLU A 479 19.40 -6.67 -27.27
N ARG A 480 18.60 -7.70 -27.01
CA ARG A 480 17.38 -8.02 -27.76
C ARG A 480 16.11 -7.40 -27.14
N VAL A 481 16.24 -6.70 -26.01
CA VAL A 481 15.08 -6.19 -25.26
C VAL A 481 14.21 -5.27 -26.12
N GLY A 482 14.81 -4.45 -26.98
CA GLY A 482 14.07 -3.54 -27.88
C GLY A 482 13.19 -4.27 -28.89
N GLU A 483 13.72 -5.32 -29.50
CA GLU A 483 12.96 -6.18 -30.41
C GLU A 483 11.81 -6.89 -29.67
N ARG A 484 12.08 -7.39 -28.48
CA ARG A 484 11.11 -8.10 -27.65
C ARG A 484 10.02 -7.19 -27.12
N ILE A 485 10.34 -5.96 -26.71
CA ILE A 485 9.32 -4.98 -26.28
C ILE A 485 8.38 -4.67 -27.46
N ALA A 486 8.90 -4.46 -28.66
CA ALA A 486 8.07 -4.21 -29.82
C ALA A 486 7.21 -5.41 -30.24
N ASN A 487 7.78 -6.62 -30.22
CA ASN A 487 7.12 -7.82 -30.76
C ASN A 487 6.26 -8.55 -29.72
N GLU A 488 6.66 -8.57 -28.45
CA GLU A 488 6.02 -9.36 -27.40
C GLU A 488 5.14 -8.51 -26.45
N PHE A 489 5.57 -7.29 -26.10
CA PHE A 489 4.74 -6.33 -25.36
C PHE A 489 3.92 -5.43 -26.28
N HIS A 490 4.21 -5.46 -27.57
CA HIS A 490 3.57 -4.61 -28.58
C HIS A 490 3.65 -3.10 -28.27
N ASP A 491 4.66 -2.69 -27.47
CA ASP A 491 4.86 -1.30 -27.08
C ASP A 491 5.51 -0.54 -28.24
N THR A 492 4.69 0.12 -29.01
CA THR A 492 5.14 0.94 -30.13
C THR A 492 5.73 2.25 -29.62
N ASN A 493 6.82 2.71 -30.25
CA ASN A 493 7.57 3.92 -29.86
C ASN A 493 8.20 3.87 -28.46
N ALA A 494 8.45 2.69 -27.92
CA ALA A 494 9.14 2.54 -26.64
C ALA A 494 10.54 3.17 -26.65
N LYS A 495 10.90 3.88 -25.59
CA LYS A 495 12.26 4.38 -25.33
C LYS A 495 12.95 3.49 -24.32
N ILE A 496 14.14 2.99 -24.64
CA ILE A 496 14.77 1.96 -23.83
C ILE A 496 16.20 2.38 -23.49
N TYR A 497 16.48 2.45 -22.17
CA TYR A 497 17.76 2.82 -21.62
C TYR A 497 18.28 1.73 -20.69
N TYR A 498 19.58 1.41 -20.79
CA TYR A 498 20.21 0.45 -19.87
C TYR A 498 21.31 1.11 -19.05
N LEU A 499 21.48 0.57 -17.83
CA LEU A 499 22.60 0.84 -16.95
C LEU A 499 23.53 -0.37 -16.94
N ASP A 500 24.81 -0.14 -16.71
CA ASP A 500 25.82 -1.21 -16.53
C ASP A 500 25.62 -1.96 -15.21
#